data_f025537f2bf118dc00b8d047c4b76557
#
_entry.id   f025537f2bf118dc00b8d047c4b76557
#
_cell.length_a   1.000
_cell.length_b   1.000
_cell.length_c   1.000
_cell.angle_alpha   90.00
_cell.angle_beta   90.00
_cell.angle_gamma   90.00
#
_symmetry.space_group_name_H-M   'P 1'
#
loop_
_entity.id
_entity.type
_entity.pdbx_description
1 polymer ?
#
loop_
_entity_poly.entity_id
_entity_poly.type
_entity_poly.pdbx_seq_one_letter_code
_entity_poly.pdbx_strand_id
1 'polypeptide(L)'
;MEKIIIMGGGAAGMTAALYASRANLNPLLIAGPLPGGLLTQTTDVENFPGFPDAVNGYELMYRFQLQAEKFGTRTESAIVQNLELTPGGLHKLTLDDGRVLECRALIIATGASPRYLGLESEKRFLNKGVSACATCDGAFYRNVPVAVVGGGDSAMEEANFLTHFASEVHLIHRRDTFRASSIMVKRAQENPKIHFHINSVVQEICGENEVEAVQIKNTVSGELSTIACKGYFAALGHIPNTTLFKGVLDLDEAGYLVLQGGTSLTSMEGVFGAGDCADPRYRQAIHAAGMGCAAAMDAERFLNR
;
A
#
# COMPACT_ATOMS: atom_id res chain seq x y z
N MET A 1 29.50 -7.16 6.98
CA MET A 1 29.26 -5.85 6.31
C MET A 1 28.71 -6.12 4.92
N GLU A 2 27.57 -5.55 4.62
CA GLU A 2 26.91 -5.70 3.34
C GLU A 2 27.22 -4.51 2.40
N LYS A 3 27.24 -4.73 1.09
CA LYS A 3 27.30 -3.60 0.14
C LYS A 3 25.98 -2.85 0.19
N ILE A 4 24.87 -3.59 0.17
CA ILE A 4 23.50 -3.06 0.09
C ILE A 4 22.54 -3.92 0.91
N ILE A 5 21.71 -3.27 1.71
CA ILE A 5 20.54 -3.87 2.37
C ILE A 5 19.28 -3.25 1.80
N ILE A 6 18.24 -4.07 1.62
CA ILE A 6 16.92 -3.64 1.15
C ILE A 6 15.91 -4.00 2.24
N MET A 7 15.14 -3.02 2.71
CA MET A 7 14.11 -3.20 3.74
C MET A 7 12.73 -3.25 3.10
N GLY A 8 12.06 -4.40 3.20
CA GLY A 8 10.71 -4.62 2.72
C GLY A 8 10.64 -5.58 1.53
N GLY A 9 9.86 -6.66 1.67
CA GLY A 9 9.72 -7.74 0.71
C GLY A 9 8.59 -7.59 -0.31
N GLY A 10 8.01 -6.38 -0.48
CA GLY A 10 6.99 -6.12 -1.48
C GLY A 10 7.53 -5.95 -2.89
N ALA A 11 6.68 -5.57 -3.85
CA ALA A 11 7.05 -5.41 -5.27
C ALA A 11 8.25 -4.47 -5.48
N ALA A 12 8.34 -3.38 -4.72
CA ALA A 12 9.47 -2.45 -4.78
C ALA A 12 10.77 -3.12 -4.32
N GLY A 13 10.77 -3.74 -3.13
CA GLY A 13 11.96 -4.36 -2.55
C GLY A 13 12.46 -5.57 -3.33
N MET A 14 11.56 -6.45 -3.78
CA MET A 14 11.92 -7.61 -4.62
C MET A 14 12.50 -7.17 -5.97
N THR A 15 11.93 -6.11 -6.58
CA THR A 15 12.48 -5.56 -7.82
C THR A 15 13.83 -4.91 -7.58
N ALA A 16 14.00 -4.13 -6.50
CA ALA A 16 15.29 -3.57 -6.14
C ALA A 16 16.35 -4.66 -5.93
N ALA A 17 15.98 -5.75 -5.24
CA ALA A 17 16.86 -6.90 -5.01
C ALA A 17 17.27 -7.58 -6.31
N LEU A 18 16.34 -7.79 -7.24
CA LEU A 18 16.63 -8.33 -8.57
C LEU A 18 17.67 -7.48 -9.32
N TYR A 19 17.44 -6.16 -9.40
CA TYR A 19 18.35 -5.28 -10.12
C TYR A 19 19.71 -5.16 -9.44
N ALA A 20 19.77 -5.05 -8.12
CA ALA A 20 21.01 -5.04 -7.36
C ALA A 20 21.81 -6.36 -7.52
N SER A 21 21.12 -7.51 -7.53
CA SER A 21 21.75 -8.81 -7.79
C SER A 21 22.35 -8.89 -9.18
N ARG A 22 21.63 -8.43 -10.21
CA ARG A 22 22.13 -8.39 -11.59
C ARG A 22 23.31 -7.43 -11.77
N ALA A 23 23.46 -6.43 -10.90
CA ALA A 23 24.62 -5.54 -10.82
C ALA A 23 25.76 -6.08 -9.96
N ASN A 24 25.73 -7.35 -9.53
CA ASN A 24 26.74 -8.00 -8.67
C ASN A 24 26.94 -7.32 -7.30
N LEU A 25 25.89 -6.71 -6.76
CA LEU A 25 25.95 -6.05 -5.45
C LEU A 25 25.70 -7.01 -4.28
N ASN A 26 25.26 -8.26 -4.55
CA ASN A 26 25.01 -9.31 -3.57
C ASN A 26 24.07 -8.82 -2.44
N PRO A 27 22.85 -8.34 -2.78
CA PRO A 27 21.96 -7.69 -1.82
C PRO A 27 21.46 -8.64 -0.73
N LEU A 28 21.27 -8.09 0.47
CA LEU A 28 20.50 -8.71 1.53
C LEU A 28 19.12 -8.04 1.59
N LEU A 29 18.06 -8.80 1.33
CA LEU A 29 16.68 -8.36 1.44
C LEU A 29 16.12 -8.76 2.80
N ILE A 30 15.78 -7.79 3.63
CA ILE A 30 15.02 -7.99 4.88
C ILE A 30 13.55 -7.87 4.53
N ALA A 31 12.88 -9.00 4.36
CA ALA A 31 11.52 -9.07 3.83
C ALA A 31 10.45 -8.52 4.79
N GLY A 32 10.78 -8.42 6.09
CA GLY A 32 9.85 -7.99 7.12
C GLY A 32 8.84 -9.07 7.53
N PRO A 33 7.78 -8.70 8.27
CA PRO A 33 6.82 -9.65 8.84
C PRO A 33 5.87 -10.25 7.78
N LEU A 34 5.80 -9.64 6.60
CA LEU A 34 4.93 -10.07 5.50
C LEU A 34 5.75 -10.18 4.21
N PRO A 35 6.52 -11.27 3.99
CA PRO A 35 7.23 -11.50 2.74
C PRO A 35 6.27 -11.48 1.54
N GLY A 36 6.58 -10.69 0.51
CA GLY A 36 5.70 -10.43 -0.63
C GLY A 36 4.81 -9.20 -0.46
N GLY A 37 4.67 -8.65 0.75
CA GLY A 37 3.91 -7.44 1.04
C GLY A 37 2.39 -7.62 0.83
N LEU A 38 1.67 -6.51 0.62
CA LEU A 38 0.20 -6.49 0.53
C LEU A 38 -0.36 -7.37 -0.61
N LEU A 39 0.40 -7.58 -1.68
CA LEU A 39 -0.04 -8.46 -2.77
C LEU A 39 -0.29 -9.90 -2.32
N THR A 40 0.42 -10.39 -1.29
CA THR A 40 0.17 -11.74 -0.76
C THR A 40 -1.13 -11.84 0.04
N GLN A 41 -1.75 -10.72 0.36
CA GLN A 41 -3.02 -10.63 1.05
C GLN A 41 -4.20 -10.35 0.11
N THR A 42 -3.98 -10.27 -1.20
CA THR A 42 -5.04 -10.17 -2.20
C THR A 42 -5.25 -11.49 -2.93
N THR A 43 -6.37 -11.63 -3.62
CA THR A 43 -6.69 -12.81 -4.43
C THR A 43 -6.06 -12.67 -5.82
N ASP A 44 -6.83 -12.28 -6.81
CA ASP A 44 -6.42 -12.18 -8.20
C ASP A 44 -5.93 -10.75 -8.52
N VAL A 45 -4.83 -10.69 -9.27
CA VAL A 45 -4.23 -9.45 -9.76
C VAL A 45 -4.36 -9.44 -11.28
N GLU A 46 -5.20 -8.53 -11.80
CA GLU A 46 -5.47 -8.39 -13.24
C GLU A 46 -4.70 -7.23 -13.89
N ASN A 47 -4.10 -6.35 -13.06
CA ASN A 47 -3.51 -5.08 -13.51
C ASN A 47 -1.98 -5.06 -13.46
N PHE A 48 -1.32 -6.23 -13.35
CA PHE A 48 0.12 -6.33 -13.48
C PHE A 48 0.49 -6.80 -14.90
N PRO A 49 1.16 -5.96 -15.73
CA PRO A 49 1.48 -6.30 -17.10
C PRO A 49 2.31 -7.56 -17.24
N GLY A 50 2.04 -8.35 -18.28
CA GLY A 50 2.73 -9.62 -18.56
C GLY A 50 1.91 -10.85 -18.21
N PHE A 51 0.75 -10.68 -17.60
CA PHE A 51 -0.22 -11.74 -17.28
C PHE A 51 -1.54 -11.44 -17.97
N PRO A 52 -1.84 -12.08 -19.13
CA PRO A 52 -3.10 -11.86 -19.84
C PRO A 52 -4.31 -12.40 -19.08
N ASP A 53 -4.10 -13.45 -18.30
CA ASP A 53 -5.06 -13.95 -17.32
C ASP A 53 -4.68 -13.44 -15.93
N ALA A 54 -5.65 -13.37 -15.03
CA ALA A 54 -5.41 -13.00 -13.64
C ALA A 54 -4.36 -13.93 -12.99
N VAL A 55 -3.46 -13.34 -12.22
CA VAL A 55 -2.47 -14.08 -11.43
C VAL A 55 -2.76 -13.88 -9.95
N ASN A 56 -2.74 -14.97 -9.17
CA ASN A 56 -2.87 -14.84 -7.73
C ASN A 56 -1.73 -13.99 -7.14
N GLY A 57 -2.05 -13.06 -6.25
CA GLY A 57 -1.06 -12.11 -5.71
C GLY A 57 0.09 -12.78 -4.97
N TYR A 58 -0.15 -13.88 -4.25
CA TYR A 58 0.90 -14.67 -3.62
C TYR A 58 1.82 -15.32 -4.67
N GLU A 59 1.24 -15.92 -5.72
CA GLU A 59 1.98 -16.54 -6.82
C GLU A 59 2.84 -15.49 -7.56
N LEU A 60 2.29 -14.30 -7.81
CA LEU A 60 3.04 -13.20 -8.42
C LEU A 60 4.27 -12.84 -7.60
N MET A 61 4.12 -12.65 -6.30
CA MET A 61 5.23 -12.27 -5.41
C MET A 61 6.23 -13.41 -5.20
N TYR A 62 5.76 -14.66 -5.20
CA TYR A 62 6.64 -15.82 -5.19
C TYR A 62 7.53 -15.89 -6.44
N ARG A 63 6.98 -15.57 -7.61
CA ARG A 63 7.77 -15.47 -8.86
C ARG A 63 8.80 -14.33 -8.80
N PHE A 64 8.46 -13.19 -8.20
CA PHE A 64 9.42 -12.10 -7.97
C PHE A 64 10.59 -12.57 -7.09
N GLN A 65 10.28 -13.26 -6.01
CA GLN A 65 11.28 -13.82 -5.10
C GLN A 65 12.20 -14.81 -5.82
N LEU A 66 11.64 -15.82 -6.49
CA LEU A 66 12.42 -16.80 -7.24
C LEU A 66 13.32 -16.14 -8.30
N GLN A 67 12.82 -15.09 -8.96
CA GLN A 67 13.61 -14.36 -9.96
C GLN A 67 14.78 -13.62 -9.29
N ALA A 68 14.56 -12.94 -8.16
CA ALA A 68 15.62 -12.25 -7.44
C ALA A 68 16.67 -13.22 -6.89
N GLU A 69 16.25 -14.32 -6.28
CA GLU A 69 17.13 -15.38 -5.72
C GLU A 69 17.96 -16.07 -6.79
N LYS A 70 17.40 -16.31 -7.99
CA LYS A 70 18.13 -16.85 -9.15
C LYS A 70 19.38 -16.04 -9.49
N PHE A 71 19.39 -14.73 -9.24
CA PHE A 71 20.53 -13.84 -9.47
C PHE A 71 21.35 -13.57 -8.21
N GLY A 72 21.08 -14.25 -7.09
CA GLY A 72 21.90 -14.22 -5.89
C GLY A 72 21.40 -13.27 -4.79
N THR A 73 20.12 -12.83 -4.83
CA THR A 73 19.51 -12.17 -3.67
C THR A 73 19.46 -13.12 -2.49
N ARG A 74 19.90 -12.65 -1.33
CA ARG A 74 19.73 -13.34 -0.04
C ARG A 74 18.53 -12.71 0.65
N THR A 75 17.56 -13.53 1.06
CA THR A 75 16.33 -13.07 1.71
C THR A 75 16.28 -13.55 3.15
N GLU A 76 15.98 -12.64 4.08
CA GLU A 76 15.75 -12.94 5.49
C GLU A 76 14.38 -12.40 5.93
N SER A 77 13.62 -13.25 6.65
CA SER A 77 12.39 -12.85 7.35
C SER A 77 12.76 -12.33 8.73
N ALA A 78 13.10 -11.05 8.82
CA ALA A 78 13.46 -10.36 10.06
C ALA A 78 12.81 -8.97 10.09
N ILE A 79 12.75 -8.37 11.28
CA ILE A 79 12.20 -7.03 11.48
C ILE A 79 13.34 -6.12 11.95
N VAL A 80 13.54 -4.99 11.25
CA VAL A 80 14.47 -3.96 11.71
C VAL A 80 13.78 -3.13 12.80
N GLN A 81 14.37 -3.13 14.00
CA GLN A 81 13.84 -2.41 15.16
C GLN A 81 14.49 -1.05 15.39
N ASN A 82 15.75 -0.90 14.97
CA ASN A 82 16.47 0.36 15.13
C ASN A 82 17.43 0.62 13.97
N LEU A 83 17.72 1.89 13.72
CA LEU A 83 18.61 2.37 12.66
C LEU A 83 19.58 3.42 13.21
N GLU A 84 20.84 3.31 12.80
CA GLU A 84 21.84 4.35 12.92
C GLU A 84 22.33 4.68 11.50
N LEU A 85 21.90 5.83 10.97
CA LEU A 85 22.27 6.26 9.62
C LEU A 85 23.42 7.25 9.67
N THR A 86 24.41 7.05 8.79
CA THR A 86 25.60 7.91 8.68
C THR A 86 25.70 8.41 7.24
N PRO A 87 25.70 9.75 6.99
CA PRO A 87 25.79 10.29 5.63
C PRO A 87 27.04 9.78 4.89
N GLY A 88 26.86 9.12 3.75
CA GLY A 88 27.95 8.54 2.95
C GLY A 88 28.81 7.49 3.65
N GLY A 89 28.46 7.10 4.88
CA GLY A 89 29.18 6.14 5.72
C GLY A 89 28.52 4.77 5.79
N LEU A 90 28.77 4.07 6.91
CA LEU A 90 28.15 2.81 7.20
C LEU A 90 26.84 3.01 7.97
N HIS A 91 25.76 2.48 7.42
CA HIS A 91 24.47 2.40 8.11
C HIS A 91 24.41 1.14 8.94
N LYS A 92 23.82 1.21 10.15
CA LYS A 92 23.61 0.07 11.04
C LYS A 92 22.12 -0.18 11.24
N LEU A 93 21.74 -1.45 11.13
CA LEU A 93 20.37 -1.92 11.33
C LEU A 93 20.38 -2.95 12.46
N THR A 94 19.60 -2.71 13.50
CA THR A 94 19.41 -3.68 14.57
C THR A 94 18.11 -4.46 14.31
N LEU A 95 18.22 -5.78 14.23
CA LEU A 95 17.11 -6.69 13.98
C LEU A 95 16.38 -7.05 15.30
N ASP A 96 15.20 -7.64 15.17
CA ASP A 96 14.36 -8.11 16.27
C ASP A 96 14.99 -9.25 17.10
N ASP A 97 15.95 -9.99 16.52
CA ASP A 97 16.74 -11.01 17.20
C ASP A 97 18.02 -10.47 17.85
N GLY A 98 18.23 -9.15 17.82
CA GLY A 98 19.37 -8.45 18.40
C GLY A 98 20.63 -8.42 17.52
N ARG A 99 20.64 -9.04 16.35
CA ARG A 99 21.75 -8.93 15.40
C ARG A 99 21.86 -7.50 14.87
N VAL A 100 23.09 -7.04 14.68
CA VAL A 100 23.38 -5.75 14.05
C VAL A 100 23.99 -6.02 12.67
N LEU A 101 23.35 -5.48 11.64
CA LEU A 101 23.83 -5.53 10.27
C LEU A 101 24.39 -4.16 9.88
N GLU A 102 25.44 -4.16 9.06
CA GLU A 102 26.05 -2.93 8.54
C GLU A 102 26.02 -2.95 7.02
N CYS A 103 25.70 -1.80 6.40
CA CYS A 103 25.72 -1.66 4.95
C CYS A 103 26.19 -0.28 4.50
N ARG A 104 26.70 -0.19 3.26
CA ARG A 104 27.06 1.08 2.62
C ARG A 104 25.88 1.77 1.94
N ALA A 105 24.93 0.99 1.42
CA ALA A 105 23.72 1.50 0.80
C ALA A 105 22.48 0.82 1.43
N LEU A 106 21.44 1.62 1.67
CA LEU A 106 20.16 1.15 2.21
C LEU A 106 19.03 1.56 1.29
N ILE A 107 18.21 0.59 0.84
CA ILE A 107 16.95 0.87 0.14
C ILE A 107 15.78 0.62 1.08
N ILE A 108 14.95 1.64 1.27
CA ILE A 108 13.73 1.58 2.07
C ILE A 108 12.55 1.33 1.14
N ALA A 109 11.93 0.16 1.26
CA ALA A 109 10.80 -0.31 0.46
C ALA A 109 9.71 -0.91 1.36
N THR A 110 9.48 -0.30 2.52
CA THR A 110 8.63 -0.81 3.61
C THR A 110 7.13 -0.70 3.32
N GLY A 111 6.74 -0.02 2.24
CA GLY A 111 5.37 0.10 1.79
C GLY A 111 4.49 0.96 2.69
N ALA A 112 3.17 0.80 2.55
CA ALA A 112 2.15 1.46 3.35
C ALA A 112 1.06 0.46 3.73
N SER A 113 0.35 0.73 4.81
CA SER A 113 -0.75 -0.09 5.30
C SER A 113 -2.08 0.63 5.11
N PRO A 114 -3.14 -0.01 4.60
CA PRO A 114 -4.45 0.60 4.48
C PRO A 114 -5.04 0.88 5.86
N ARG A 115 -5.83 1.95 5.95
CA ARG A 115 -6.59 2.27 7.16
C ARG A 115 -7.96 1.63 7.07
N TYR A 116 -8.32 0.95 8.15
CA TYR A 116 -9.66 0.41 8.38
C TYR A 116 -10.33 1.10 9.57
N LEU A 117 -11.62 0.92 9.76
CA LEU A 117 -12.33 1.40 10.95
C LEU A 117 -11.96 0.61 12.22
N GLY A 118 -11.41 -0.59 12.05
CA GLY A 118 -11.02 -1.48 13.13
C GLY A 118 -12.16 -2.39 13.61
N LEU A 119 -13.20 -2.56 12.80
CA LEU A 119 -14.31 -3.47 13.08
C LEU A 119 -13.86 -4.93 12.94
N GLU A 120 -14.32 -5.82 13.81
CA GLU A 120 -14.06 -7.26 13.68
C GLU A 120 -14.64 -7.82 12.37
N SER A 121 -15.77 -7.28 11.92
CA SER A 121 -16.37 -7.63 10.62
C SER A 121 -15.52 -7.21 9.42
N GLU A 122 -14.76 -6.11 9.49
CA GLU A 122 -13.77 -5.78 8.43
C GLU A 122 -12.72 -6.89 8.30
N LYS A 123 -12.16 -7.35 9.42
CA LYS A 123 -11.16 -8.43 9.44
C LYS A 123 -11.73 -9.75 8.92
N ARG A 124 -12.96 -10.09 9.33
CA ARG A 124 -13.65 -11.31 8.93
C ARG A 124 -13.84 -11.40 7.41
N PHE A 125 -14.15 -10.28 6.78
CA PHE A 125 -14.48 -10.20 5.35
C PHE A 125 -13.35 -9.64 4.48
N LEU A 126 -12.13 -9.50 4.99
CA LEU A 126 -10.97 -9.22 4.14
C LEU A 126 -10.87 -10.25 3.03
N ASN A 127 -10.73 -9.79 1.77
CA ASN A 127 -10.73 -10.62 0.55
C ASN A 127 -12.03 -11.43 0.31
N LYS A 128 -13.08 -11.08 1.03
CA LYS A 128 -14.42 -11.66 0.88
C LYS A 128 -15.48 -10.57 0.73
N GLY A 129 -15.08 -9.50 0.04
CA GLY A 129 -15.92 -8.33 -0.18
C GLY A 129 -15.43 -7.06 0.52
N VAL A 130 -14.47 -7.13 1.45
CA VAL A 130 -13.81 -5.97 2.04
C VAL A 130 -12.50 -5.69 1.31
N SER A 131 -12.35 -4.47 0.79
CA SER A 131 -11.18 -3.95 0.08
C SER A 131 -10.80 -2.55 0.57
N ALA A 132 -9.58 -2.11 0.27
CA ALA A 132 -9.09 -0.74 0.46
C ALA A 132 -8.50 -0.18 -0.85
N CYS A 133 -8.80 -0.78 -2.01
CA CYS A 133 -8.28 -0.37 -3.31
C CYS A 133 -9.34 -0.53 -4.40
N ALA A 134 -10.05 0.55 -4.74
CA ALA A 134 -11.05 0.52 -5.80
C ALA A 134 -10.46 0.21 -7.19
N THR A 135 -9.25 0.72 -7.47
CA THR A 135 -8.57 0.46 -8.77
C THR A 135 -8.08 -0.98 -8.92
N CYS A 136 -7.87 -1.69 -7.80
CA CYS A 136 -7.49 -3.09 -7.80
C CYS A 136 -8.71 -3.99 -8.02
N ASP A 137 -9.74 -3.78 -7.20
CA ASP A 137 -10.81 -4.75 -7.02
C ASP A 137 -12.15 -4.33 -7.65
N GLY A 138 -12.27 -3.09 -8.11
CA GLY A 138 -13.54 -2.55 -8.63
C GLY A 138 -14.14 -3.38 -9.79
N ALA A 139 -13.30 -3.98 -10.62
CA ALA A 139 -13.73 -4.81 -11.74
C ALA A 139 -14.51 -6.06 -11.32
N PHE A 140 -14.29 -6.58 -10.11
CA PHE A 140 -15.01 -7.75 -9.57
C PHE A 140 -16.47 -7.45 -9.18
N TYR A 141 -16.83 -6.16 -9.05
CA TYR A 141 -18.16 -5.72 -8.59
C TYR A 141 -19.05 -5.20 -9.73
N ARG A 142 -18.98 -5.85 -10.91
CA ARG A 142 -19.79 -5.46 -12.08
C ARG A 142 -21.29 -5.70 -11.82
N ASN A 143 -22.06 -4.62 -12.03
CA ASN A 143 -23.53 -4.63 -11.94
C ASN A 143 -24.09 -5.03 -10.58
N VAL A 144 -23.30 -4.89 -9.51
CA VAL A 144 -23.74 -5.08 -8.12
C VAL A 144 -23.52 -3.82 -7.30
N PRO A 145 -24.30 -3.56 -6.23
CA PRO A 145 -24.09 -2.41 -5.35
C PRO A 145 -22.86 -2.58 -4.47
N VAL A 146 -22.15 -1.46 -4.21
CA VAL A 146 -20.99 -1.40 -3.31
C VAL A 146 -21.11 -0.27 -2.31
N ALA A 147 -20.48 -0.40 -1.16
CA ALA A 147 -20.35 0.65 -0.15
C ALA A 147 -18.91 1.18 -0.12
N VAL A 148 -18.75 2.49 0.01
CA VAL A 148 -17.45 3.18 0.20
C VAL A 148 -17.52 3.97 1.49
N VAL A 149 -16.55 3.81 2.38
CA VAL A 149 -16.46 4.60 3.61
C VAL A 149 -15.31 5.57 3.54
N GLY A 150 -15.59 6.86 3.73
CA GLY A 150 -14.58 7.91 3.69
C GLY A 150 -15.16 9.31 3.51
N GLY A 151 -14.29 10.31 3.35
CA GLY A 151 -14.73 11.70 3.17
C GLY A 151 -13.60 12.64 2.76
N GLY A 152 -12.46 12.11 2.31
CA GLY A 152 -11.37 12.82 1.65
C GLY A 152 -11.42 12.66 0.14
N ASP A 153 -10.45 13.27 -0.57
CA ASP A 153 -10.35 13.19 -2.04
C ASP A 153 -10.31 11.73 -2.51
N SER A 154 -9.54 10.85 -1.85
CA SER A 154 -9.48 9.42 -2.18
C SER A 154 -10.86 8.76 -2.15
N ALA A 155 -11.73 9.10 -1.18
CA ALA A 155 -13.06 8.50 -1.11
C ALA A 155 -13.95 8.96 -2.28
N MET A 156 -13.82 10.22 -2.71
CA MET A 156 -14.54 10.75 -3.87
C MET A 156 -14.02 10.15 -5.17
N GLU A 157 -12.70 9.99 -5.30
CA GLU A 157 -12.07 9.35 -6.47
C GLU A 157 -12.49 7.89 -6.58
N GLU A 158 -12.37 7.13 -5.50
CA GLU A 158 -12.73 5.70 -5.46
C GLU A 158 -14.22 5.49 -5.71
N ALA A 159 -15.09 6.31 -5.10
CA ALA A 159 -16.53 6.23 -5.35
C ALA A 159 -16.87 6.49 -6.83
N ASN A 160 -16.29 7.54 -7.43
CA ASN A 160 -16.48 7.81 -8.86
C ASN A 160 -15.92 6.69 -9.74
N PHE A 161 -14.74 6.15 -9.42
CA PHE A 161 -14.14 5.05 -10.18
C PHE A 161 -15.02 3.81 -10.16
N LEU A 162 -15.53 3.43 -8.99
CA LEU A 162 -16.40 2.26 -8.83
C LEU A 162 -17.70 2.36 -9.64
N THR A 163 -18.19 3.56 -9.97
CA THR A 163 -19.38 3.71 -10.83
C THR A 163 -19.20 3.21 -12.26
N HIS A 164 -17.95 3.00 -12.70
CA HIS A 164 -17.68 2.37 -14.00
C HIS A 164 -18.08 0.89 -14.02
N PHE A 165 -18.15 0.25 -12.87
CA PHE A 165 -18.43 -1.18 -12.72
C PHE A 165 -19.73 -1.43 -11.97
N ALA A 166 -19.86 -0.87 -10.77
CA ALA A 166 -20.97 -1.10 -9.87
C ALA A 166 -22.31 -0.57 -10.42
N SER A 167 -23.41 -1.20 -10.01
CA SER A 167 -24.75 -0.68 -10.28
C SER A 167 -25.02 0.60 -9.50
N GLU A 168 -24.61 0.64 -8.23
CA GLU A 168 -24.75 1.73 -7.30
C GLU A 168 -23.55 1.80 -6.35
N VAL A 169 -23.20 3.00 -5.89
CA VAL A 169 -22.15 3.24 -4.92
C VAL A 169 -22.71 4.01 -3.73
N HIS A 170 -22.72 3.40 -2.56
CA HIS A 170 -23.18 4.02 -1.31
C HIS A 170 -21.99 4.63 -0.58
N LEU A 171 -21.84 5.96 -0.64
CA LEU A 171 -20.76 6.69 0.04
C LEU A 171 -21.18 7.05 1.47
N ILE A 172 -20.54 6.43 2.45
CA ILE A 172 -20.84 6.58 3.89
C ILE A 172 -19.83 7.54 4.51
N HIS A 173 -20.32 8.61 5.13
CA HIS A 173 -19.48 9.59 5.79
C HIS A 173 -20.03 10.03 7.15
N ARG A 174 -19.15 10.09 8.16
CA ARG A 174 -19.51 10.36 9.56
C ARG A 174 -19.94 11.78 9.89
N ARG A 175 -19.76 12.73 8.97
CA ARG A 175 -20.09 14.17 9.13
C ARG A 175 -20.99 14.61 7.99
N ASP A 176 -21.51 15.83 8.10
CA ASP A 176 -22.23 16.54 7.04
C ASP A 176 -21.30 17.29 6.07
N THR A 177 -20.02 17.45 6.44
CA THR A 177 -19.00 18.14 5.66
C THR A 177 -17.84 17.21 5.31
N PHE A 178 -17.33 17.33 4.09
CA PHE A 178 -16.24 16.52 3.56
C PHE A 178 -14.89 17.26 3.70
N ARG A 179 -13.81 16.50 3.85
CA ARG A 179 -12.44 17.03 3.75
C ARG A 179 -11.95 17.09 2.30
N ALA A 180 -12.64 16.43 1.40
CA ALA A 180 -12.35 16.44 -0.01
C ALA A 180 -12.50 17.84 -0.60
N SER A 181 -11.77 18.14 -1.65
CA SER A 181 -11.88 19.38 -2.41
C SER A 181 -13.31 19.56 -2.95
N SER A 182 -13.81 20.79 -2.99
CA SER A 182 -15.18 21.08 -3.42
C SER A 182 -15.48 20.58 -4.83
N ILE A 183 -14.47 20.56 -5.72
CA ILE A 183 -14.61 20.05 -7.08
C ILE A 183 -14.86 18.54 -7.08
N MET A 184 -14.16 17.78 -6.22
CA MET A 184 -14.34 16.33 -6.12
C MET A 184 -15.68 15.96 -5.50
N VAL A 185 -16.11 16.69 -4.46
CA VAL A 185 -17.43 16.51 -3.85
C VAL A 185 -18.52 16.77 -4.87
N LYS A 186 -18.45 17.91 -5.62
CA LYS A 186 -19.43 18.23 -6.66
C LYS A 186 -19.51 17.15 -7.73
N ARG A 187 -18.37 16.67 -8.22
CA ARG A 187 -18.32 15.59 -9.22
C ARG A 187 -18.99 14.31 -8.73
N ALA A 188 -18.79 13.95 -7.46
CA ALA A 188 -19.44 12.77 -6.87
C ALA A 188 -20.95 13.01 -6.68
N GLN A 189 -21.37 14.20 -6.29
CA GLN A 189 -22.79 14.56 -6.13
C GLN A 189 -23.58 14.60 -7.45
N GLU A 190 -22.92 14.97 -8.55
CA GLU A 190 -23.51 14.98 -9.89
C GLU A 190 -23.60 13.57 -10.52
N ASN A 191 -22.97 12.57 -9.92
CA ASN A 191 -23.00 11.21 -10.43
C ASN A 191 -24.26 10.47 -9.92
N PRO A 192 -25.21 10.09 -10.82
CA PRO A 192 -26.47 9.50 -10.41
C PRO A 192 -26.38 8.12 -9.76
N LYS A 193 -25.23 7.47 -9.87
CA LYS A 193 -24.96 6.17 -9.24
C LYS A 193 -24.46 6.29 -7.81
N ILE A 194 -24.09 7.50 -7.33
CA ILE A 194 -23.52 7.69 -5.98
C ILE A 194 -24.61 8.19 -5.02
N HIS A 195 -24.88 7.39 -4.00
CA HIS A 195 -25.83 7.66 -2.94
C HIS A 195 -25.09 8.05 -1.66
N PHE A 196 -25.28 9.28 -1.18
CA PHE A 196 -24.60 9.80 0.00
C PHE A 196 -25.33 9.46 1.28
N HIS A 197 -24.63 8.83 2.22
CA HIS A 197 -25.07 8.58 3.59
C HIS A 197 -24.21 9.43 4.55
N ILE A 198 -24.53 10.72 4.65
CA ILE A 198 -23.85 11.66 5.56
C ILE A 198 -24.30 11.45 7.01
N ASN A 199 -23.54 11.98 7.96
CA ASN A 199 -23.79 11.79 9.39
C ASN A 199 -23.97 10.31 9.75
N SER A 200 -23.27 9.41 9.07
CA SER A 200 -23.46 7.97 9.21
C SER A 200 -22.13 7.28 9.45
N VAL A 201 -22.11 6.33 10.39
CA VAL A 201 -20.97 5.49 10.72
C VAL A 201 -21.33 4.04 10.49
N VAL A 202 -20.38 3.28 9.97
CA VAL A 202 -20.52 1.84 9.83
C VAL A 202 -20.45 1.21 11.22
N GLN A 203 -21.45 0.37 11.54
CA GLN A 203 -21.50 -0.41 12.78
C GLN A 203 -20.98 -1.82 12.54
N GLU A 204 -21.39 -2.43 11.44
CA GLU A 204 -21.04 -3.81 11.13
C GLU A 204 -21.11 -4.05 9.63
N ILE A 205 -20.27 -4.93 9.13
CA ILE A 205 -20.35 -5.52 7.80
C ILE A 205 -21.00 -6.89 7.96
N CYS A 206 -22.09 -7.14 7.24
CA CYS A 206 -22.94 -8.29 7.38
C CYS A 206 -22.75 -9.25 6.20
N GLY A 207 -22.89 -10.53 6.47
CA GLY A 207 -22.84 -11.60 5.48
C GLY A 207 -22.51 -12.94 6.13
N GLU A 208 -22.66 -14.01 5.37
CA GLU A 208 -22.28 -15.35 5.83
C GLU A 208 -20.87 -15.71 5.40
N ASN A 209 -20.61 -15.83 4.11
CA ASN A 209 -19.31 -16.19 3.54
C ASN A 209 -18.57 -14.99 2.92
N GLU A 210 -19.31 -13.99 2.47
CA GLU A 210 -18.85 -12.76 1.82
C GLU A 210 -19.70 -11.58 2.29
N VAL A 211 -19.34 -10.37 1.88
CA VAL A 211 -20.12 -9.15 2.16
C VAL A 211 -21.47 -9.23 1.45
N GLU A 212 -22.56 -9.03 2.20
CA GLU A 212 -23.93 -8.98 1.69
C GLU A 212 -24.65 -7.68 2.01
N ALA A 213 -24.20 -7.00 3.09
CA ALA A 213 -24.74 -5.72 3.49
C ALA A 213 -23.79 -4.99 4.45
N VAL A 214 -24.05 -3.71 4.64
CA VAL A 214 -23.41 -2.87 5.67
C VAL A 214 -24.49 -2.25 6.55
N GLN A 215 -24.40 -2.46 7.86
CA GLN A 215 -25.23 -1.79 8.83
C GLN A 215 -24.59 -0.43 9.19
N ILE A 216 -25.35 0.63 9.06
CA ILE A 216 -24.92 2.00 9.40
C ILE A 216 -25.81 2.57 10.48
N LYS A 217 -25.23 3.51 11.27
CA LYS A 217 -25.94 4.29 12.28
C LYS A 217 -25.82 5.77 11.95
N ASN A 218 -26.95 6.44 11.86
CA ASN A 218 -26.96 7.89 11.76
C ASN A 218 -26.52 8.50 13.10
N THR A 219 -25.52 9.38 13.08
CA THR A 219 -24.90 9.96 14.28
C THR A 219 -25.75 11.08 14.91
N VAL A 220 -26.75 11.62 14.18
CA VAL A 220 -27.65 12.67 14.63
C VAL A 220 -28.95 12.08 15.17
N SER A 221 -29.62 11.23 14.39
CA SER A 221 -30.89 10.60 14.78
C SER A 221 -30.74 9.36 15.64
N GLY A 222 -29.57 8.70 15.58
CA GLY A 222 -29.32 7.40 16.21
C GLY A 222 -29.94 6.21 15.48
N GLU A 223 -30.61 6.45 14.35
CA GLU A 223 -31.31 5.45 13.56
C GLU A 223 -30.32 4.46 12.93
N LEU A 224 -30.67 3.18 12.99
CA LEU A 224 -29.95 2.10 12.31
C LEU A 224 -30.61 1.78 10.97
N SER A 225 -29.80 1.64 9.94
CA SER A 225 -30.26 1.18 8.63
C SER A 225 -29.26 0.20 8.02
N THR A 226 -29.73 -0.61 7.08
CA THR A 226 -28.92 -1.61 6.41
C THR A 226 -28.89 -1.34 4.92
N ILE A 227 -27.70 -1.29 4.35
CA ILE A 227 -27.45 -1.11 2.92
C ILE A 227 -27.03 -2.44 2.34
N ALA A 228 -27.83 -3.00 1.44
CA ALA A 228 -27.45 -4.21 0.70
C ALA A 228 -26.32 -3.89 -0.27
N CYS A 229 -25.20 -4.60 -0.19
CA CYS A 229 -24.06 -4.42 -1.08
C CYS A 229 -23.21 -5.70 -1.11
N LYS A 230 -22.44 -5.89 -2.20
CA LYS A 230 -21.55 -7.05 -2.37
C LYS A 230 -20.09 -6.70 -2.12
N GLY A 231 -19.76 -5.42 -2.04
CA GLY A 231 -18.41 -4.93 -1.75
C GLY A 231 -18.43 -3.76 -0.77
N TYR A 232 -17.45 -3.73 0.11
CA TYR A 232 -17.17 -2.64 1.04
C TYR A 232 -15.74 -2.14 0.83
N PHE A 233 -15.59 -0.85 0.54
CA PHE A 233 -14.31 -0.21 0.27
C PHE A 233 -13.96 0.79 1.37
N ALA A 234 -12.86 0.52 2.08
CA ALA A 234 -12.32 1.39 3.12
C ALA A 234 -11.46 2.50 2.49
N ALA A 235 -12.08 3.56 1.99
CA ALA A 235 -11.41 4.72 1.40
C ALA A 235 -10.95 5.74 2.47
N LEU A 236 -10.26 5.23 3.50
CA LEU A 236 -9.80 5.99 4.68
C LEU A 236 -8.35 6.46 4.55
N GLY A 237 -7.70 6.14 3.42
CA GLY A 237 -6.30 6.41 3.14
C GLY A 237 -5.36 5.32 3.68
N HIS A 238 -4.07 5.60 3.59
CA HIS A 238 -3.01 4.68 3.99
C HIS A 238 -2.10 5.32 5.03
N ILE A 239 -1.34 4.50 5.72
CA ILE A 239 -0.29 4.91 6.65
C ILE A 239 1.02 4.35 6.09
N PRO A 240 1.99 5.19 5.71
CA PRO A 240 3.29 4.70 5.27
C PRO A 240 4.01 4.02 6.44
N ASN A 241 4.70 2.92 6.17
CA ASN A 241 5.44 2.15 7.18
C ASN A 241 6.82 2.79 7.40
N THR A 242 6.85 4.02 7.87
CA THR A 242 8.01 4.91 7.97
C THR A 242 8.31 5.36 9.40
N THR A 243 7.59 4.87 10.39
CA THR A 243 7.72 5.28 11.80
C THR A 243 9.18 5.19 12.29
N LEU A 244 9.92 4.19 11.83
CA LEU A 244 11.32 3.95 12.17
C LEU A 244 12.26 5.08 11.68
N PHE A 245 11.85 5.83 10.65
CA PHE A 245 12.67 6.87 10.03
C PHE A 245 12.35 8.27 10.53
N LYS A 246 11.38 8.41 11.44
CA LYS A 246 10.96 9.70 12.00
C LYS A 246 12.12 10.34 12.78
N GLY A 247 12.47 11.58 12.39
CA GLY A 247 13.58 12.32 13.00
C GLY A 247 14.96 11.95 12.47
N VAL A 248 15.04 10.96 11.53
CA VAL A 248 16.29 10.51 10.91
C VAL A 248 16.32 10.84 9.42
N LEU A 249 15.17 10.77 8.76
CA LEU A 249 14.98 11.13 7.35
C LEU A 249 13.85 12.16 7.23
N ASP A 250 13.87 12.91 6.12
CA ASP A 250 12.77 13.82 5.80
C ASP A 250 11.52 13.04 5.43
N LEU A 251 10.45 13.31 6.17
CA LEU A 251 9.11 12.80 5.93
C LEU A 251 8.16 13.98 5.66
N ASP A 252 7.19 13.78 4.80
CA ASP A 252 6.12 14.75 4.61
C ASP A 252 5.13 14.77 5.80
N GLU A 253 4.16 15.68 5.78
CA GLU A 253 3.15 15.83 6.84
C GLU A 253 2.30 14.56 7.04
N ALA A 254 2.17 13.72 6.01
CA ALA A 254 1.44 12.45 6.06
C ALA A 254 2.35 11.27 6.47
N GLY A 255 3.65 11.50 6.61
CA GLY A 255 4.65 10.53 7.04
C GLY A 255 5.33 9.77 5.90
N TYR A 256 5.13 10.13 4.64
CA TYR A 256 5.82 9.51 3.51
C TYR A 256 7.27 10.00 3.40
N LEU A 257 8.17 9.13 2.94
CA LEU A 257 9.54 9.51 2.63
C LEU A 257 9.58 10.57 1.54
N VAL A 258 10.27 11.68 1.79
CA VAL A 258 10.51 12.72 0.79
C VAL A 258 11.68 12.31 -0.09
N LEU A 259 11.42 12.18 -1.40
CA LEU A 259 12.42 11.87 -2.40
C LEU A 259 12.82 13.12 -3.17
N GLN A 260 14.12 13.25 -3.50
CA GLN A 260 14.68 14.43 -4.15
C GLN A 260 14.47 14.37 -5.68
N GLY A 261 13.90 15.43 -6.25
CA GLY A 261 13.96 15.70 -7.69
C GLY A 261 13.47 14.59 -8.62
N GLY A 262 12.50 13.77 -8.19
CA GLY A 262 11.99 12.65 -9.00
C GLY A 262 12.93 11.44 -9.09
N THR A 263 13.95 11.37 -8.22
CA THR A 263 14.89 10.25 -8.06
C THR A 263 14.44 9.35 -6.89
N SER A 264 15.24 8.34 -6.55
CA SER A 264 15.06 7.54 -5.33
C SER A 264 15.81 8.08 -4.11
N LEU A 265 16.54 9.19 -4.25
CA LEU A 265 17.39 9.76 -3.21
C LEU A 265 16.55 10.33 -2.07
N THR A 266 16.90 9.96 -0.83
CA THR A 266 16.34 10.56 0.39
C THR A 266 17.18 11.77 0.85
N SER A 267 16.86 12.34 2.01
CA SER A 267 17.69 13.38 2.65
C SER A 267 19.04 12.89 3.17
N MET A 268 19.29 11.58 3.15
CA MET A 268 20.50 10.94 3.67
C MET A 268 21.30 10.30 2.55
N GLU A 269 22.57 10.67 2.38
CA GLU A 269 23.45 10.06 1.38
C GLU A 269 23.68 8.57 1.67
N GLY A 270 23.49 7.72 0.64
CA GLY A 270 23.56 6.27 0.77
C GLY A 270 22.22 5.61 1.15
N VAL A 271 21.16 6.40 1.34
CA VAL A 271 19.82 5.90 1.66
C VAL A 271 18.83 6.27 0.55
N PHE A 272 18.09 5.28 0.06
CA PHE A 272 17.18 5.38 -1.08
C PHE A 272 15.77 4.94 -0.67
N GLY A 273 14.75 5.51 -1.29
CA GLY A 273 13.35 5.17 -1.04
C GLY A 273 12.66 4.62 -2.27
N ALA A 274 11.73 3.65 -2.10
CA ALA A 274 10.94 3.09 -3.19
C ALA A 274 9.59 2.53 -2.73
N GLY A 275 8.60 2.62 -3.61
CA GLY A 275 7.26 2.07 -3.39
C GLY A 275 6.40 2.93 -2.48
N ASP A 276 5.35 2.33 -1.94
CA ASP A 276 4.26 3.03 -1.26
C ASP A 276 4.67 3.77 0.02
N CYS A 277 5.86 3.52 0.58
CA CYS A 277 6.36 4.32 1.69
C CYS A 277 6.85 5.72 1.26
N ALA A 278 7.04 5.94 -0.06
CA ALA A 278 7.43 7.20 -0.67
C ALA A 278 6.43 7.69 -1.74
N ASP A 279 5.43 6.88 -2.08
CA ASP A 279 4.38 7.24 -3.05
C ASP A 279 3.00 7.34 -2.38
N PRO A 280 2.54 8.56 -2.04
CA PRO A 280 1.19 8.75 -1.49
C PRO A 280 0.09 8.67 -2.56
N ARG A 281 0.43 8.61 -3.86
CA ARG A 281 -0.50 8.86 -4.95
C ARG A 281 -0.96 7.59 -5.66
N TYR A 282 -0.03 6.83 -6.25
CA TYR A 282 -0.38 5.72 -7.16
C TYR A 282 -0.67 4.42 -6.43
N ARG A 283 0.21 4.01 -5.52
CA ARG A 283 0.08 2.78 -4.72
C ARG A 283 -0.29 1.56 -5.56
N GLN A 284 0.45 1.38 -6.65
CA GLN A 284 0.28 0.27 -7.58
C GLN A 284 1.52 -0.61 -7.61
N ALA A 285 1.33 -1.93 -7.71
CA ALA A 285 2.42 -2.90 -7.73
C ALA A 285 3.45 -2.62 -8.83
N ILE A 286 2.97 -2.29 -10.04
CA ILE A 286 3.86 -1.97 -11.17
C ILE A 286 4.63 -0.66 -10.95
N HIS A 287 4.00 0.36 -10.32
CA HIS A 287 4.68 1.60 -9.98
C HIS A 287 5.74 1.37 -8.91
N ALA A 288 5.38 0.63 -7.85
CA ALA A 288 6.31 0.25 -6.78
C ALA A 288 7.52 -0.54 -7.34
N ALA A 289 7.29 -1.48 -8.27
CA ALA A 289 8.35 -2.21 -8.95
C ALA A 289 9.27 -1.27 -9.75
N GLY A 290 8.70 -0.30 -10.49
CA GLY A 290 9.47 0.72 -11.22
C GLY A 290 10.34 1.57 -10.29
N MET A 291 9.80 2.00 -9.14
CA MET A 291 10.56 2.73 -8.12
C MET A 291 11.68 1.87 -7.53
N GLY A 292 11.45 0.56 -7.28
CA GLY A 292 12.47 -0.38 -6.82
C GLY A 292 13.62 -0.53 -7.82
N CYS A 293 13.32 -0.58 -9.11
CA CYS A 293 14.32 -0.56 -10.18
C CYS A 293 15.18 0.72 -10.10
N ALA A 294 14.55 1.89 -10.01
CA ALA A 294 15.25 3.18 -9.93
C ALA A 294 16.16 3.24 -8.69
N ALA A 295 15.66 2.82 -7.52
CA ALA A 295 16.42 2.81 -6.28
C ALA A 295 17.67 1.91 -6.35
N ALA A 296 17.56 0.73 -6.96
CA ALA A 296 18.71 -0.16 -7.15
C ALA A 296 19.77 0.46 -8.08
N MET A 297 19.35 1.12 -9.16
CA MET A 297 20.26 1.79 -10.10
C MET A 297 20.95 3.01 -9.46
N ASP A 298 20.24 3.78 -8.64
CA ASP A 298 20.84 4.90 -7.93
C ASP A 298 21.80 4.42 -6.82
N ALA A 299 21.47 3.33 -6.11
CA ALA A 299 22.36 2.71 -5.14
C ALA A 299 23.62 2.14 -5.80
N GLU A 300 23.50 1.52 -6.98
CA GLU A 300 24.66 1.05 -7.77
C GLU A 300 25.59 2.21 -8.13
N ARG A 301 25.05 3.33 -8.64
CA ARG A 301 25.84 4.52 -8.98
C ARG A 301 26.56 5.10 -7.74
N PHE A 302 25.89 5.11 -6.60
CA PHE A 302 26.47 5.54 -5.33
C PHE A 302 27.63 4.64 -4.91
N LEU A 303 27.47 3.32 -4.98
CA LEU A 303 28.48 2.35 -4.55
C LEU A 303 29.71 2.30 -5.45
N ASN A 304 29.60 2.77 -6.69
CA ASN A 304 30.67 2.81 -7.69
C ASN A 304 31.42 4.15 -7.75
N ARG A 305 31.07 5.11 -6.89
CA ARG A 305 31.84 6.36 -6.71
C ARG A 305 33.07 6.11 -5.85
#